data_60aa12395e2b377dec24dcc57c9dbd7c
#
_entry.id   60aa12395e2b377dec24dcc57c9dbd7c
#
_cell.length_a   1.000
_cell.length_b   1.000
_cell.length_c   1.000
_cell.angle_alpha   90.00
_cell.angle_beta   90.00
_cell.angle_gamma   90.00
#
_symmetry.space_group_name_H-M   'P 1'
#
loop_
_entity.id
_entity.type
_entity.pdbx_description
1 polymer ?
#
loop_
_entity_poly.entity_id
_entity_poly.type
_entity_poly.pdbx_seq_one_letter_code
_entity_poly.pdbx_strand_id
1 'polypeptide(L)'
;KVKADYITLEVDESYLPVVFKDLKLDTLVVLDFFRDQLDRVGEVESLILKINEFLKTYNGNLVLNNDDPNVARLGKANPENNNVYYFSVDKYDFATKQMKEAGEGKFCPFCSTRLEYEYYQYAHIGKFKCPKCNYGDNKIYKLVTDVNLKNQTFKIEDEIYKIQFNSIYSVYNFAAAISVVSLYDIDKKIIRQV
;
A
#
# COMPACT_ATOMS: atom_id res chain seq x y z
N LYS A 1 0.57 -7.71 32.41
CA LYS A 1 0.12 -8.29 31.12
C LYS A 1 -1.04 -7.46 30.64
N VAL A 2 -0.91 -6.80 29.49
CA VAL A 2 -2.01 -6.13 28.81
C VAL A 2 -2.86 -7.22 28.16
N LYS A 3 -4.17 -7.22 28.41
CA LYS A 3 -5.12 -8.02 27.65
C LYS A 3 -5.61 -7.16 26.49
N ALA A 4 -5.38 -7.58 25.27
CA ALA A 4 -5.84 -6.91 24.08
C ALA A 4 -6.26 -7.98 23.05
N ASP A 5 -7.30 -7.68 22.29
CA ASP A 5 -7.78 -8.56 21.21
C ASP A 5 -6.90 -8.41 19.97
N TYR A 6 -6.34 -7.20 19.75
CA TYR A 6 -5.48 -6.87 18.63
C TYR A 6 -4.24 -6.09 19.09
N ILE A 7 -3.14 -6.28 18.39
CA ILE A 7 -1.90 -5.52 18.54
C ILE A 7 -1.51 -4.99 17.18
N THR A 8 -1.33 -3.68 17.07
CA THR A 8 -0.77 -3.02 15.88
C THR A 8 0.66 -2.60 16.19
N LEU A 9 1.57 -2.93 15.30
CA LEU A 9 2.99 -2.59 15.40
C LEU A 9 3.39 -1.81 14.15
N GLU A 10 4.07 -0.68 14.34
CA GLU A 10 4.88 -0.07 13.30
C GLU A 10 6.27 -0.68 13.34
N VAL A 11 6.73 -1.17 12.20
CA VAL A 11 8.02 -1.87 12.08
C VAL A 11 8.78 -1.28 10.90
N ASP A 12 10.01 -0.85 11.17
CA ASP A 12 10.96 -0.51 10.11
C ASP A 12 11.14 -1.72 9.19
N GLU A 13 10.99 -1.52 7.92
CA GLU A 13 10.93 -2.57 6.89
C GLU A 13 12.18 -3.46 6.86
N SER A 14 13.32 -2.95 7.26
CA SER A 14 14.57 -3.71 7.34
C SER A 14 14.58 -4.74 8.48
N TYR A 15 13.76 -4.53 9.50
CA TYR A 15 13.63 -5.42 10.65
C TYR A 15 12.48 -6.43 10.55
N LEU A 16 11.64 -6.33 9.52
CA LEU A 16 10.49 -7.21 9.35
C LEU A 16 10.81 -8.70 9.54
N PRO A 17 11.84 -9.30 8.88
CA PRO A 17 12.14 -10.71 9.04
C PRO A 17 12.64 -11.08 10.44
N VAL A 18 13.22 -10.12 11.16
CA VAL A 18 13.75 -10.34 12.53
C VAL A 18 12.63 -10.30 13.55
N VAL A 19 11.76 -9.29 13.47
CA VAL A 19 10.65 -9.10 14.40
C VAL A 19 9.65 -10.25 14.34
N PHE A 20 9.36 -10.74 13.14
CA PHE A 20 8.35 -11.80 12.94
C PHE A 20 8.93 -13.20 12.81
N LYS A 21 10.20 -13.40 13.17
CA LYS A 21 10.78 -14.74 13.27
C LYS A 21 10.04 -15.59 14.31
N ASP A 22 9.69 -14.99 15.44
CA ASP A 22 9.10 -15.68 16.61
C ASP A 22 7.67 -15.19 16.93
N LEU A 23 7.15 -14.22 16.19
CA LEU A 23 5.79 -13.69 16.34
C LEU A 23 4.94 -14.09 15.15
N LYS A 24 3.75 -14.61 15.43
CA LYS A 24 2.75 -14.82 14.38
C LYS A 24 2.20 -13.48 13.93
N LEU A 25 2.35 -13.18 12.65
CA LEU A 25 1.79 -12.00 11.99
C LEU A 25 0.52 -12.40 11.25
N ASP A 26 -0.62 -11.85 11.67
CA ASP A 26 -1.91 -12.16 11.02
C ASP A 26 -2.15 -11.27 9.81
N THR A 27 -1.77 -9.99 9.87
CA THR A 27 -1.90 -9.04 8.74
C THR A 27 -0.66 -8.19 8.61
N LEU A 28 -0.09 -8.14 7.42
CA LEU A 28 0.98 -7.23 7.02
C LEU A 28 0.43 -6.16 6.09
N VAL A 29 0.75 -4.89 6.36
CA VAL A 29 0.43 -3.75 5.51
C VAL A 29 1.70 -3.14 4.98
N VAL A 30 1.75 -2.86 3.68
CA VAL A 30 2.85 -2.11 3.06
C VAL A 30 2.27 -0.92 2.30
N LEU A 31 2.72 0.29 2.67
CA LEU A 31 2.17 1.55 2.17
C LEU A 31 2.90 2.03 0.91
N ASP A 32 4.19 2.27 1.02
CA ASP A 32 5.02 2.78 -0.08
C ASP A 32 6.50 2.51 0.18
N PHE A 33 7.32 2.65 -0.88
CA PHE A 33 8.78 2.61 -0.79
C PHE A 33 9.37 3.87 -1.39
N PHE A 34 10.02 4.66 -0.56
CA PHE A 34 10.77 5.85 -0.97
C PHE A 34 12.27 5.68 -0.75
N ARG A 35 13.05 6.43 -1.50
CA ARG A 35 14.50 6.56 -1.29
C ARG A 35 14.80 7.42 -0.07
N ASP A 36 14.30 7.01 1.08
CA ASP A 36 14.67 7.61 2.34
C ASP A 36 15.76 6.76 3.00
N GLN A 37 16.71 7.41 3.65
CA GLN A 37 17.76 6.76 4.43
C GLN A 37 18.64 5.74 3.66
N LEU A 38 19.01 6.06 2.41
CA LEU A 38 19.93 5.23 1.61
C LEU A 38 21.21 4.83 2.35
N ASP A 39 21.69 5.69 3.24
CA ASP A 39 22.88 5.46 4.06
C ASP A 39 22.72 4.28 5.05
N ARG A 40 21.48 3.93 5.41
CA ARG A 40 21.16 2.88 6.39
C ARG A 40 20.74 1.56 5.76
N VAL A 41 20.00 1.60 4.67
CA VAL A 41 19.29 0.43 4.13
C VAL A 41 19.85 -0.01 2.77
N GLY A 42 20.64 0.83 2.11
CA GLY A 42 21.11 0.62 0.75
C GLY A 42 19.99 0.91 -0.28
N GLU A 43 20.07 0.28 -1.45
CA GLU A 43 19.09 0.51 -2.50
C GLU A 43 17.72 -0.10 -2.15
N VAL A 44 16.64 0.59 -2.51
CA VAL A 44 15.24 0.15 -2.34
C VAL A 44 15.02 -1.29 -2.87
N GLU A 45 15.68 -1.65 -3.96
CA GLU A 45 15.59 -3.00 -4.53
C GLU A 45 16.10 -4.09 -3.56
N SER A 46 17.21 -3.84 -2.86
CA SER A 46 17.75 -4.79 -1.87
C SER A 46 16.79 -5.01 -0.72
N LEU A 47 16.11 -3.95 -0.28
CA LEU A 47 15.08 -4.03 0.74
C LEU A 47 13.87 -4.85 0.27
N ILE A 48 13.38 -4.57 -0.93
CA ILE A 48 12.26 -5.30 -1.51
C ILE A 48 12.58 -6.79 -1.67
N LEU A 49 13.80 -7.15 -2.04
CA LEU A 49 14.23 -8.55 -2.12
C LEU A 49 14.18 -9.24 -0.76
N LYS A 50 14.60 -8.58 0.32
CA LYS A 50 14.51 -9.13 1.68
C LYS A 50 13.05 -9.35 2.11
N ILE A 51 12.17 -8.41 1.81
CA ILE A 51 10.73 -8.54 2.10
C ILE A 51 10.13 -9.67 1.27
N ASN A 52 10.48 -9.78 -0.02
CA ASN A 52 10.02 -10.89 -0.87
C ASN A 52 10.42 -12.25 -0.30
N GLU A 53 11.65 -12.40 0.21
CA GLU A 53 12.07 -13.67 0.86
C GLU A 53 11.19 -14.01 2.07
N PHE A 54 10.87 -13.03 2.92
CA PHE A 54 9.95 -13.23 4.02
C PHE A 54 8.55 -13.63 3.53
N LEU A 55 8.05 -12.98 2.48
CA LEU A 55 6.71 -13.21 1.95
C LEU A 55 6.54 -14.56 1.27
N LYS A 56 7.60 -15.23 0.81
CA LYS A 56 7.51 -16.55 0.16
C LYS A 56 6.80 -17.61 1.00
N THR A 57 6.88 -17.50 2.31
CA THR A 57 6.25 -18.43 3.25
C THR A 57 5.12 -17.80 4.07
N TYR A 58 4.84 -16.52 3.83
CA TYR A 58 3.80 -15.80 4.55
C TYR A 58 2.42 -16.11 3.96
N ASN A 59 1.51 -16.60 4.80
CA ASN A 59 0.14 -16.99 4.44
C ASN A 59 -0.94 -16.16 5.16
N GLY A 60 -0.56 -15.11 5.90
CA GLY A 60 -1.49 -14.16 6.51
C GLY A 60 -2.08 -13.18 5.48
N ASN A 61 -2.89 -12.26 5.96
CA ASN A 61 -3.45 -11.20 5.13
C ASN A 61 -2.35 -10.22 4.72
N LEU A 62 -2.23 -9.94 3.42
CA LEU A 62 -1.28 -8.99 2.86
C LEU A 62 -2.04 -7.84 2.23
N VAL A 63 -1.98 -6.66 2.85
CA VAL A 63 -2.67 -5.44 2.39
C VAL A 63 -1.65 -4.51 1.75
N LEU A 64 -1.82 -4.24 0.47
CA LEU A 64 -0.84 -3.57 -0.38
C LEU A 64 -1.41 -2.34 -1.07
N ASN A 65 -0.61 -1.27 -1.13
CA ASN A 65 -0.89 -0.13 -1.98
C ASN A 65 -0.68 -0.50 -3.46
N ASN A 66 -1.77 -0.52 -4.25
CA ASN A 66 -1.70 -0.81 -5.67
C ASN A 66 -1.06 0.32 -6.50
N ASP A 67 -1.05 1.54 -5.97
CA ASP A 67 -0.58 2.72 -6.69
C ASP A 67 0.94 2.90 -6.60
N ASP A 68 1.62 2.09 -5.78
CA ASP A 68 3.08 1.97 -5.76
C ASP A 68 3.53 0.70 -6.50
N PRO A 69 4.24 0.80 -7.64
CA PRO A 69 4.73 -0.38 -8.35
C PRO A 69 5.66 -1.26 -7.50
N ASN A 70 6.42 -0.68 -6.60
CA ASN A 70 7.32 -1.43 -5.74
C ASN A 70 6.59 -2.21 -4.65
N VAL A 71 5.46 -1.69 -4.18
CA VAL A 71 4.57 -2.38 -3.22
C VAL A 71 3.69 -3.40 -3.92
N ALA A 72 3.05 -3.03 -5.03
CA ALA A 72 2.12 -3.88 -5.73
C ALA A 72 2.74 -5.23 -6.17
N ARG A 73 4.04 -5.26 -6.49
CA ARG A 73 4.75 -6.50 -6.88
C ARG A 73 4.88 -7.53 -5.74
N LEU A 74 4.83 -7.08 -4.48
CA LEU A 74 4.95 -7.96 -3.32
C LEU A 74 3.83 -8.99 -3.25
N GLY A 75 2.65 -8.69 -3.77
CA GLY A 75 1.55 -9.63 -3.83
C GLY A 75 1.78 -10.86 -4.71
N LYS A 76 2.88 -10.89 -5.47
CA LYS A 76 3.29 -12.05 -6.28
C LYS A 76 4.44 -12.84 -5.64
N ALA A 77 4.90 -12.46 -4.45
CA ALA A 77 6.01 -13.11 -3.77
C ALA A 77 5.67 -14.56 -3.35
N ASN A 78 4.43 -14.80 -2.93
CA ASN A 78 3.90 -16.13 -2.63
C ASN A 78 2.66 -16.42 -3.49
N PRO A 79 2.78 -17.20 -4.58
CA PRO A 79 1.65 -17.53 -5.46
C PRO A 79 0.54 -18.34 -4.78
N GLU A 80 0.84 -19.01 -3.66
CA GLU A 80 -0.12 -19.82 -2.90
C GLU A 80 -0.90 -18.99 -1.88
N ASN A 81 -0.46 -17.77 -1.58
CA ASN A 81 -1.18 -16.88 -0.70
C ASN A 81 -2.36 -16.22 -1.42
N ASN A 82 -3.57 -16.67 -1.15
CA ASN A 82 -4.80 -16.11 -1.70
C ASN A 82 -5.34 -14.91 -0.89
N ASN A 83 -4.69 -14.50 0.20
CA ASN A 83 -5.11 -13.42 1.09
C ASN A 83 -4.38 -12.11 0.76
N VAL A 84 -4.29 -11.76 -0.51
CA VAL A 84 -3.68 -10.51 -0.98
C VAL A 84 -4.78 -9.51 -1.33
N TYR A 85 -4.75 -8.35 -0.67
CA TYR A 85 -5.75 -7.29 -0.77
C TYR A 85 -5.08 -6.01 -1.21
N TYR A 86 -5.52 -5.46 -2.35
CA TYR A 86 -5.00 -4.20 -2.86
C TYR A 86 -5.94 -3.05 -2.56
N PHE A 87 -5.41 -1.95 -2.05
CA PHE A 87 -6.13 -0.68 -2.00
C PHE A 87 -5.53 0.31 -2.98
N SER A 88 -6.34 1.27 -3.41
CA SER A 88 -5.96 2.29 -4.38
C SER A 88 -6.74 3.57 -4.12
N VAL A 89 -6.21 4.70 -4.55
CA VAL A 89 -6.86 6.01 -4.49
C VAL A 89 -7.11 6.51 -5.90
N ASP A 90 -8.37 6.78 -6.22
CA ASP A 90 -8.74 7.34 -7.51
C ASP A 90 -8.19 8.77 -7.65
N LYS A 91 -8.15 9.24 -8.87
CA LYS A 91 -7.59 10.54 -9.19
C LYS A 91 -8.21 11.66 -8.35
N TYR A 92 -7.36 12.46 -7.69
CA TYR A 92 -7.79 13.67 -7.00
C TYR A 92 -7.37 14.95 -7.77
N ASP A 93 -7.85 16.13 -7.36
CA ASP A 93 -7.72 17.38 -8.11
C ASP A 93 -6.28 17.80 -8.42
N PHE A 94 -5.31 17.46 -7.56
CA PHE A 94 -3.90 17.83 -7.75
C PHE A 94 -3.04 16.73 -8.39
N ALA A 95 -3.65 15.62 -8.81
CA ALA A 95 -2.95 14.58 -9.54
C ALA A 95 -2.42 15.11 -10.89
N THR A 96 -1.22 14.69 -11.27
CA THR A 96 -0.52 15.18 -12.45
C THR A 96 -0.31 14.08 -13.49
N LYS A 97 -0.12 14.47 -14.76
CA LYS A 97 0.26 13.52 -15.83
C LYS A 97 1.77 13.31 -15.95
N GLN A 98 2.56 14.09 -15.24
CA GLN A 98 4.01 14.04 -15.31
C GLN A 98 4.57 13.86 -13.90
N MET A 99 5.55 12.98 -13.79
CA MET A 99 6.33 12.83 -12.58
C MET A 99 7.18 14.09 -12.38
N LYS A 100 7.02 14.75 -11.25
CA LYS A 100 7.72 16.01 -10.93
C LYS A 100 9.16 15.79 -10.48
N GLU A 101 9.48 14.59 -10.02
CA GLU A 101 10.76 14.24 -9.43
C GLU A 101 11.34 12.96 -10.07
N ALA A 102 12.67 12.78 -9.94
CA ALA A 102 13.30 11.53 -10.32
C ALA A 102 12.85 10.45 -9.32
N GLY A 103 11.84 9.66 -9.70
CA GLY A 103 11.23 8.64 -8.84
C GLY A 103 11.59 7.23 -9.24
N GLU A 104 11.25 6.33 -8.35
CA GLU A 104 11.21 4.88 -8.55
C GLU A 104 10.05 4.49 -9.50
N GLY A 105 9.85 3.19 -9.71
CA GLY A 105 8.66 2.70 -10.39
C GLY A 105 8.53 3.07 -11.87
N LYS A 106 9.66 3.27 -12.58
CA LYS A 106 9.65 3.60 -14.02
C LYS A 106 9.49 2.39 -14.92
N PHE A 107 9.98 1.24 -14.48
CA PHE A 107 10.02 0.02 -15.27
C PHE A 107 9.33 -1.13 -14.56
N CYS A 108 8.70 -1.98 -15.33
CA CYS A 108 8.06 -3.19 -14.83
C CYS A 108 9.10 -4.15 -14.21
N PRO A 109 8.92 -4.57 -12.96
CA PRO A 109 9.88 -5.47 -12.30
C PRO A 109 9.89 -6.88 -12.91
N PHE A 110 8.90 -7.24 -13.73
CA PHE A 110 8.76 -8.57 -14.30
C PHE A 110 9.26 -8.68 -15.76
N CYS A 111 9.16 -7.60 -16.53
CA CYS A 111 9.52 -7.65 -17.96
C CYS A 111 10.34 -6.44 -18.45
N SER A 112 10.77 -5.58 -17.53
CA SER A 112 11.60 -4.39 -17.78
C SER A 112 11.02 -3.37 -18.78
N THR A 113 9.75 -3.53 -19.17
CA THR A 113 9.06 -2.56 -20.03
C THR A 113 8.74 -1.30 -19.21
N ARG A 114 8.85 -0.13 -19.83
CA ARG A 114 8.49 1.13 -19.18
C ARG A 114 7.01 1.10 -18.80
N LEU A 115 6.70 1.46 -17.56
CA LEU A 115 5.33 1.56 -17.07
C LEU A 115 4.65 2.80 -17.65
N GLU A 116 3.36 2.66 -17.96
CA GLU A 116 2.49 3.74 -18.38
C GLU A 116 1.66 4.19 -17.19
N TYR A 117 1.66 5.49 -16.93
CA TYR A 117 0.87 6.10 -15.87
C TYR A 117 -0.30 6.89 -16.45
N GLU A 118 -1.49 6.63 -15.95
CA GLU A 118 -2.66 7.44 -16.25
C GLU A 118 -2.56 8.80 -15.54
N TYR A 119 -2.10 8.77 -14.27
CA TYR A 119 -1.79 9.95 -13.45
C TYR A 119 -0.84 9.56 -12.32
N TYR A 120 -0.19 10.57 -11.77
CA TYR A 120 0.58 10.51 -10.52
C TYR A 120 -0.16 11.29 -9.44
N GLN A 121 -0.33 10.71 -8.27
CA GLN A 121 -0.86 11.40 -7.09
C GLN A 121 0.24 12.25 -6.44
N TYR A 122 1.39 11.64 -6.22
CA TYR A 122 2.63 12.26 -5.76
C TYR A 122 3.81 11.36 -6.09
N ALA A 123 4.99 11.93 -6.28
CA ALA A 123 6.21 11.20 -6.67
C ALA A 123 5.92 10.10 -7.73
N HIS A 124 6.23 8.84 -7.43
CA HIS A 124 5.95 7.68 -8.29
C HIS A 124 4.64 6.95 -7.96
N ILE A 125 3.90 7.43 -6.98
CA ILE A 125 2.62 6.86 -6.57
C ILE A 125 1.52 7.34 -7.51
N GLY A 126 0.76 6.42 -8.08
CA GLY A 126 -0.32 6.75 -9.01
C GLY A 126 -0.85 5.54 -9.76
N LYS A 127 -1.81 5.77 -10.64
CA LYS A 127 -2.41 4.70 -11.43
C LYS A 127 -1.52 4.35 -12.62
N PHE A 128 -0.94 3.18 -12.57
CA PHE A 128 -0.01 2.67 -13.57
C PHE A 128 -0.43 1.31 -14.12
N LYS A 129 0.12 0.94 -15.25
CA LYS A 129 0.09 -0.41 -15.80
C LYS A 129 1.32 -0.69 -16.66
N CYS A 130 1.64 -1.97 -16.80
CA CYS A 130 2.62 -2.41 -17.79
C CYS A 130 1.89 -2.74 -19.12
N PRO A 131 2.24 -2.09 -20.23
CA PRO A 131 1.58 -2.34 -21.52
C PRO A 131 1.90 -3.73 -22.08
N LYS A 132 2.94 -4.42 -21.58
CA LYS A 132 3.38 -5.73 -22.08
C LYS A 132 2.82 -6.91 -21.29
N CYS A 133 2.77 -6.83 -19.95
CA CYS A 133 2.40 -7.97 -19.10
C CYS A 133 1.21 -7.69 -18.18
N ASN A 134 0.53 -6.56 -18.36
CA ASN A 134 -0.62 -6.12 -17.57
C ASN A 134 -0.34 -5.96 -16.06
N TYR A 135 0.93 -5.88 -15.65
CA TYR A 135 1.28 -5.57 -14.26
C TYR A 135 0.71 -4.22 -13.84
N GLY A 136 0.07 -4.16 -12.67
CA GLY A 136 -0.69 -3.00 -12.18
C GLY A 136 -2.22 -3.17 -12.35
N ASP A 137 -2.68 -4.13 -13.17
CA ASP A 137 -4.10 -4.46 -13.33
C ASP A 137 -4.52 -5.50 -12.26
N ASN A 138 -4.44 -5.09 -10.99
CA ASN A 138 -4.83 -5.94 -9.87
C ASN A 138 -6.30 -5.68 -9.49
N LYS A 139 -6.97 -6.70 -8.94
CA LYS A 139 -8.31 -6.54 -8.37
C LYS A 139 -8.22 -5.69 -7.10
N ILE A 140 -8.80 -4.50 -7.13
CA ILE A 140 -8.82 -3.59 -5.99
C ILE A 140 -9.86 -4.06 -4.97
N TYR A 141 -9.43 -4.23 -3.72
CA TYR A 141 -10.29 -4.58 -2.58
C TYR A 141 -10.99 -3.34 -2.01
N LYS A 142 -10.23 -2.24 -1.81
CA LYS A 142 -10.79 -0.96 -1.38
C LYS A 142 -10.29 0.16 -2.30
N LEU A 143 -11.23 0.82 -2.97
CA LEU A 143 -10.97 1.98 -3.79
C LEU A 143 -11.46 3.23 -3.07
N VAL A 144 -10.55 4.16 -2.85
CA VAL A 144 -10.89 5.51 -2.39
C VAL A 144 -11.34 6.35 -3.56
N THR A 145 -12.45 7.02 -3.42
CA THR A 145 -13.02 7.95 -4.40
C THR A 145 -13.36 9.29 -3.77
N ASP A 146 -13.72 10.28 -4.57
CA ASP A 146 -14.23 11.60 -4.12
C ASP A 146 -13.33 12.27 -3.06
N VAL A 147 -12.00 12.21 -3.26
CA VAL A 147 -11.04 12.84 -2.34
C VAL A 147 -11.19 14.36 -2.39
N ASN A 148 -11.59 14.93 -1.26
CA ASN A 148 -11.71 16.38 -1.06
C ASN A 148 -10.85 16.83 0.12
N LEU A 149 -9.60 17.22 -0.16
CA LEU A 149 -8.66 17.63 0.88
C LEU A 149 -9.09 18.91 1.60
N LYS A 150 -9.82 19.81 0.93
CA LYS A 150 -10.31 21.06 1.53
C LYS A 150 -11.34 20.77 2.62
N ASN A 151 -12.24 19.83 2.36
CA ASN A 151 -13.26 19.40 3.33
C ASN A 151 -12.79 18.23 4.20
N GLN A 152 -11.57 17.76 3.99
CA GLN A 152 -10.98 16.65 4.72
C GLN A 152 -11.85 15.38 4.65
N THR A 153 -12.37 15.07 3.45
CA THR A 153 -13.25 13.91 3.24
C THR A 153 -12.81 13.09 2.03
N PHE A 154 -13.17 11.82 2.07
CA PHE A 154 -13.07 10.89 0.95
C PHE A 154 -14.16 9.83 1.07
N LYS A 155 -14.37 9.02 0.04
CA LYS A 155 -15.30 7.88 0.06
C LYS A 155 -14.57 6.55 -0.15
N ILE A 156 -15.09 5.52 0.49
CA ILE A 156 -14.82 4.12 0.14
C ILE A 156 -16.20 3.44 0.05
N GLU A 157 -16.48 2.82 -1.08
CA GLU A 157 -17.84 2.32 -1.39
C GLU A 157 -18.84 3.49 -1.29
N ASP A 158 -19.94 3.34 -0.55
CA ASP A 158 -20.94 4.39 -0.34
C ASP A 158 -20.72 5.21 0.95
N GLU A 159 -19.59 4.99 1.64
CA GLU A 159 -19.33 5.58 2.94
C GLU A 159 -18.38 6.77 2.86
N ILE A 160 -18.73 7.87 3.54
CA ILE A 160 -17.89 9.07 3.65
C ILE A 160 -17.08 8.98 4.93
N TYR A 161 -15.76 9.18 4.80
CA TYR A 161 -14.80 9.22 5.89
C TYR A 161 -14.21 10.63 6.01
N LYS A 162 -13.78 10.98 7.22
CA LYS A 162 -13.05 12.23 7.50
C LYS A 162 -11.58 11.90 7.76
N ILE A 163 -10.70 12.79 7.35
CA ILE A 163 -9.27 12.74 7.65
C ILE A 163 -8.89 13.88 8.57
N GLN A 164 -7.96 13.64 9.50
CA GLN A 164 -7.50 14.65 10.44
C GLN A 164 -6.52 15.64 9.80
N PHE A 165 -5.79 15.22 8.77
CA PHE A 165 -4.75 16.01 8.12
C PHE A 165 -5.12 16.26 6.66
N ASN A 166 -4.96 17.49 6.21
CA ASN A 166 -5.21 17.91 4.83
C ASN A 166 -4.06 17.47 3.90
N SER A 167 -3.90 16.17 3.72
CA SER A 167 -2.82 15.58 2.95
C SER A 167 -3.26 14.32 2.23
N ILE A 168 -2.78 14.13 0.99
CA ILE A 168 -3.03 12.91 0.22
C ILE A 168 -2.40 11.69 0.90
N TYR A 169 -1.27 11.83 1.58
CA TYR A 169 -0.64 10.75 2.36
C TYR A 169 -1.58 10.22 3.44
N SER A 170 -2.32 11.12 4.13
CA SER A 170 -3.32 10.71 5.12
C SER A 170 -4.43 9.87 4.50
N VAL A 171 -4.86 10.18 3.28
CA VAL A 171 -5.87 9.39 2.56
C VAL A 171 -5.37 7.97 2.34
N TYR A 172 -4.12 7.78 1.90
CA TYR A 172 -3.51 6.45 1.75
C TYR A 172 -3.41 5.68 3.06
N ASN A 173 -3.00 6.35 4.15
CA ASN A 173 -2.91 5.74 5.48
C ASN A 173 -4.29 5.28 5.97
N PHE A 174 -5.32 6.11 5.80
CA PHE A 174 -6.69 5.73 6.14
C PHE A 174 -7.23 4.61 5.24
N ALA A 175 -6.94 4.65 3.94
CA ALA A 175 -7.33 3.58 3.01
C ALA A 175 -6.74 2.22 3.43
N ALA A 176 -5.48 2.21 3.83
CA ALA A 176 -4.81 1.03 4.35
C ALA A 176 -5.45 0.54 5.66
N ALA A 177 -5.66 1.44 6.63
CA ALA A 177 -6.29 1.11 7.91
C ALA A 177 -7.71 0.55 7.71
N ILE A 178 -8.54 1.20 6.87
CA ILE A 178 -9.90 0.73 6.57
C ILE A 178 -9.84 -0.62 5.85
N SER A 179 -8.87 -0.84 4.96
CA SER A 179 -8.69 -2.14 4.31
C SER A 179 -8.42 -3.24 5.33
N VAL A 180 -7.55 -2.98 6.32
CA VAL A 180 -7.25 -3.95 7.39
C VAL A 180 -8.48 -4.23 8.24
N VAL A 181 -9.10 -3.19 8.83
CA VAL A 181 -10.23 -3.39 9.75
C VAL A 181 -11.45 -4.01 9.06
N SER A 182 -11.58 -3.86 7.73
CA SER A 182 -12.61 -4.53 6.95
C SER A 182 -12.40 -6.03 6.78
N LEU A 183 -11.24 -6.58 7.14
CA LEU A 183 -10.96 -8.02 7.15
C LEU A 183 -11.37 -8.67 8.47
N TYR A 184 -11.72 -7.87 9.47
CA TYR A 184 -12.14 -8.31 10.79
C TYR A 184 -13.58 -7.89 11.03
N ASP A 185 -14.30 -8.60 11.91
CA ASP A 185 -15.69 -8.30 12.27
C ASP A 185 -15.78 -7.06 13.21
N ILE A 186 -15.31 -5.93 12.71
CA ILE A 186 -15.38 -4.64 13.41
C ILE A 186 -16.59 -3.86 12.90
N ASP A 187 -17.45 -3.40 13.83
CA ASP A 187 -18.64 -2.62 13.47
C ASP A 187 -18.22 -1.36 12.68
N LYS A 188 -18.81 -1.19 11.50
CA LYS A 188 -18.56 -0.03 10.62
C LYS A 188 -18.77 1.30 11.32
N LYS A 189 -19.63 1.37 12.35
CA LYS A 189 -19.84 2.57 13.15
C LYS A 189 -18.60 2.95 13.96
N ILE A 190 -17.83 1.95 14.44
CA ILE A 190 -16.59 2.19 15.18
C ILE A 190 -15.53 2.72 14.21
N ILE A 191 -15.43 2.12 13.01
CA ILE A 191 -14.46 2.55 11.97
C ILE A 191 -14.66 4.03 11.58
N ARG A 192 -15.90 4.54 11.64
CA ARG A 192 -16.22 5.93 11.30
C ARG A 192 -15.90 6.95 12.40
N GLN A 193 -15.64 6.50 13.62
CA GLN A 193 -15.37 7.38 14.77
C GLN A 193 -13.89 7.75 14.94
N VAL A 194 -13.03 7.12 14.11
CA VAL A 194 -11.60 7.37 14.08
C VAL A 194 -11.26 8.33 12.95
#